data_dadf19b20a09f667367bd3cc4819a29b
#
_entry.id   dadf19b20a09f667367bd3cc4819a29b
#
_cell.length_a   1.000
_cell.length_b   1.000
_cell.length_c   1.000
_cell.angle_alpha   90.00
_cell.angle_beta   90.00
_cell.angle_gamma   90.00
#
_symmetry.space_group_name_H-M   'P 1'
#
loop_
_entity.id
_entity.type
_entity.pdbx_description
1 polymer ?
#
loop_
_entity_poly.entity_id
_entity_poly.type
_entity_poly.pdbx_seq_one_letter_code
_entity_poly.pdbx_strand_id
1 'polypeptide(L)'
;VLAGLTQISNVVSSDIIDGVKTPCDGRLYYRGINVEKLTQGFLSENRMGFEEVAYLLLFGNLPNEEQLNHFKTILKQQQSLPKNFVRDVVMKAPTKDMMNTLSRSVLTLYAYDNHADDTSLPNVLRQCINLISVFPMLSVYGYQAYNHYIKGKSLYIHNPSKKLSTAENILLMLRPDQKYTPLEAKILDLALVLHMEHGGGNNSVSYTHL
;
A
#
# COMPACT_ATOMS: atom_id res chain seq x y z
N VAL A 1 24.84 5.81 10.24
CA VAL A 1 24.15 6.95 10.87
C VAL A 1 22.76 6.51 11.25
N LEU A 2 22.37 6.68 12.52
CA LEU A 2 21.02 6.39 12.98
C LEU A 2 20.09 7.52 12.47
N ALA A 3 19.22 7.21 11.53
CA ALA A 3 18.31 8.20 10.93
C ALA A 3 17.04 8.45 11.76
N GLY A 4 16.73 7.56 12.68
CA GLY A 4 15.57 7.64 13.57
C GLY A 4 15.23 6.28 14.18
N LEU A 5 14.40 6.30 15.22
CA LEU A 5 13.82 5.10 15.81
C LEU A 5 12.36 5.03 15.43
N THR A 6 11.89 3.87 14.99
CA THR A 6 10.47 3.58 14.77
C THR A 6 10.02 2.41 15.66
N GLN A 7 8.79 2.50 16.15
CA GLN A 7 8.12 1.40 16.87
C GLN A 7 7.16 0.63 15.96
N ILE A 8 7.11 1.01 14.67
CA ILE A 8 6.15 0.43 13.72
C ILE A 8 6.67 -0.90 13.18
N SER A 9 7.95 -0.92 12.78
CA SER A 9 8.57 -2.16 12.28
C SER A 9 9.98 -2.31 12.82
N ASN A 10 10.48 -3.54 12.81
CA ASN A 10 11.86 -3.86 13.17
C ASN A 10 12.38 -4.95 12.24
N VAL A 11 13.53 -4.70 11.62
CA VAL A 11 14.25 -5.67 10.79
C VAL A 11 15.49 -6.11 11.54
N VAL A 12 15.56 -7.40 11.88
CA VAL A 12 16.69 -8.00 12.58
C VAL A 12 17.50 -8.84 11.61
N SER A 13 18.78 -8.52 11.45
CA SER A 13 19.75 -9.24 10.60
C SER A 13 20.92 -9.82 11.40
N SER A 14 20.96 -9.54 12.70
CA SER A 14 22.03 -10.02 13.59
C SER A 14 21.55 -10.08 15.03
N ASP A 15 22.01 -11.06 15.77
CA ASP A 15 21.83 -11.19 17.21
C ASP A 15 23.12 -10.78 17.96
N ILE A 16 23.00 -10.42 19.24
CA ILE A 16 24.16 -10.18 20.10
C ILE A 16 24.34 -11.44 20.96
N ILE A 17 25.40 -12.22 20.70
CA ILE A 17 25.77 -13.42 21.45
C ILE A 17 27.08 -13.10 22.16
N ASP A 18 27.10 -13.19 23.50
CA ASP A 18 28.25 -12.89 24.34
C ASP A 18 28.89 -11.51 24.06
N GLY A 19 28.07 -10.51 23.76
CA GLY A 19 28.52 -9.15 23.43
C GLY A 19 29.03 -8.98 22.00
N VAL A 20 29.04 -10.04 21.19
CA VAL A 20 29.49 -10.01 19.78
C VAL A 20 28.28 -10.02 18.84
N LYS A 21 28.28 -9.12 17.88
CA LYS A 21 27.25 -9.05 16.83
C LYS A 21 27.43 -10.20 15.84
N THR A 22 26.54 -11.18 15.89
CA THR A 22 26.55 -12.40 15.06
C THR A 22 25.44 -12.33 14.02
N PRO A 23 25.69 -12.54 12.73
CA PRO A 23 24.64 -12.61 11.71
C PRO A 23 23.62 -13.69 12.02
N CYS A 24 22.34 -13.41 11.77
CA CYS A 24 21.24 -14.36 11.89
C CYS A 24 20.34 -14.29 10.66
N ASP A 25 19.41 -15.26 10.52
CA ASP A 25 18.37 -15.19 9.51
C ASP A 25 17.54 -13.90 9.68
N GLY A 26 17.20 -13.26 8.56
CA GLY A 26 16.44 -12.01 8.57
C GLY A 26 15.06 -12.21 9.19
N ARG A 27 14.71 -11.35 10.14
CA ARG A 27 13.39 -11.36 10.80
C ARG A 27 12.75 -9.98 10.69
N LEU A 28 11.50 -9.94 10.23
CA LEU A 28 10.69 -8.72 10.14
C LEU A 28 9.56 -8.77 11.17
N TYR A 29 9.43 -7.67 11.90
CA TYR A 29 8.39 -7.50 12.92
C TYR A 29 7.55 -6.28 12.58
N TYR A 30 6.23 -6.41 12.67
CA TYR A 30 5.26 -5.31 12.60
C TYR A 30 4.62 -5.12 13.96
N ARG A 31 4.79 -3.93 14.56
CA ARG A 31 4.29 -3.64 15.92
C ARG A 31 4.64 -4.74 16.94
N GLY A 32 5.87 -5.29 16.84
CA GLY A 32 6.37 -6.34 17.72
C GLY A 32 5.94 -7.76 17.36
N ILE A 33 5.09 -7.95 16.36
CA ILE A 33 4.63 -9.28 15.91
C ILE A 33 5.48 -9.71 14.71
N ASN A 34 6.05 -10.92 14.76
CA ASN A 34 6.79 -11.50 13.64
C ASN A 34 5.87 -11.67 12.43
N VAL A 35 6.32 -11.20 11.25
CA VAL A 35 5.54 -11.24 10.01
C VAL A 35 5.17 -12.66 9.58
N GLU A 36 6.01 -13.65 9.87
CA GLU A 36 5.70 -15.06 9.59
C GLU A 36 4.49 -15.54 10.38
N LYS A 37 4.38 -15.14 11.68
CA LYS A 37 3.21 -15.47 12.50
C LYS A 37 1.94 -14.78 12.00
N LEU A 38 2.06 -13.52 11.55
CA LEU A 38 0.94 -12.80 10.93
C LEU A 38 0.47 -13.52 9.68
N THR A 39 1.39 -13.87 8.77
CA THR A 39 1.05 -14.55 7.53
C THR A 39 0.48 -15.95 7.75
N GLN A 40 1.03 -16.73 8.68
CA GLN A 40 0.47 -18.03 9.07
C GLN A 40 -0.95 -17.89 9.61
N GLY A 41 -1.24 -16.84 10.39
CA GLY A 41 -2.57 -16.61 10.97
C GLY A 41 -3.64 -16.49 9.90
N PHE A 42 -3.54 -15.51 9.01
CA PHE A 42 -4.58 -15.30 7.99
C PHE A 42 -4.57 -16.37 6.88
N LEU A 43 -3.43 -17.00 6.59
CA LEU A 43 -3.37 -18.13 5.64
C LEU A 43 -4.08 -19.38 6.17
N SER A 44 -3.91 -19.70 7.45
CA SER A 44 -4.58 -20.86 8.07
C SER A 44 -6.10 -20.73 8.06
N GLU A 45 -6.60 -19.50 8.13
CA GLU A 45 -8.03 -19.16 8.05
C GLU A 45 -8.51 -18.88 6.62
N ASN A 46 -7.63 -19.07 5.63
CA ASN A 46 -7.93 -18.83 4.21
C ASN A 46 -8.41 -17.40 3.92
N ARG A 47 -7.87 -16.40 4.64
CA ARG A 47 -8.20 -14.96 4.51
C ARG A 47 -7.12 -14.18 3.78
N MET A 48 -7.47 -13.00 3.29
CA MET A 48 -6.54 -11.95 2.85
C MET A 48 -6.05 -11.15 4.05
N GLY A 49 -4.73 -10.85 4.11
CA GLY A 49 -4.07 -10.24 5.25
C GLY A 49 -3.78 -8.75 5.11
N PHE A 50 -3.81 -8.17 3.90
CA PHE A 50 -3.37 -6.80 3.66
C PHE A 50 -4.12 -5.78 4.54
N GLU A 51 -5.44 -5.81 4.57
CA GLU A 51 -6.23 -4.85 5.34
C GLU A 51 -6.04 -5.01 6.85
N GLU A 52 -5.86 -6.25 7.32
CA GLU A 52 -5.60 -6.54 8.74
C GLU A 52 -4.23 -6.01 9.18
N VAL A 53 -3.20 -6.20 8.37
CA VAL A 53 -1.85 -5.70 8.66
C VAL A 53 -1.79 -4.18 8.50
N ALA A 54 -2.50 -3.58 7.53
CA ALA A 54 -2.64 -2.13 7.44
C ALA A 54 -3.27 -1.54 8.70
N TYR A 55 -4.31 -2.18 9.24
CA TYR A 55 -4.90 -1.80 10.53
C TYR A 55 -3.88 -1.89 11.67
N LEU A 56 -3.15 -3.01 11.77
CA LEU A 56 -2.11 -3.19 12.79
C LEU A 56 -1.07 -2.08 12.75
N LEU A 57 -0.57 -1.72 11.58
CA LEU A 57 0.45 -0.68 11.43
C LEU A 57 -0.08 0.70 11.82
N LEU A 58 -1.33 1.02 11.48
CA LEU A 58 -1.95 2.32 11.81
C LEU A 58 -2.30 2.43 13.30
N PHE A 59 -2.90 1.40 13.88
CA PHE A 59 -3.51 1.48 15.22
C PHE A 59 -2.69 0.78 16.32
N GLY A 60 -1.66 0.00 15.96
CA GLY A 60 -0.72 -0.60 16.91
C GLY A 60 -1.11 -1.97 17.47
N ASN A 61 -2.31 -2.46 17.20
CA ASN A 61 -2.83 -3.76 17.63
C ASN A 61 -3.66 -4.43 16.54
N LEU A 62 -3.76 -5.75 16.59
CA LEU A 62 -4.61 -6.49 15.66
C LEU A 62 -6.09 -6.16 15.88
N PRO A 63 -6.88 -6.01 14.82
CA PRO A 63 -8.31 -5.78 14.93
C PRO A 63 -9.05 -7.04 15.37
N ASN A 64 -10.14 -6.88 16.09
CA ASN A 64 -11.17 -7.92 16.14
C ASN A 64 -11.98 -7.94 14.83
N GLU A 65 -12.88 -8.90 14.68
CA GLU A 65 -13.66 -9.08 13.45
C GLU A 65 -14.52 -7.86 13.10
N GLU A 66 -15.15 -7.24 14.09
CA GLU A 66 -15.98 -6.04 13.89
C GLU A 66 -15.14 -4.85 13.45
N GLN A 67 -13.99 -4.62 14.09
CA GLN A 67 -13.05 -3.56 13.74
C GLN A 67 -12.47 -3.75 12.34
N LEU A 68 -12.12 -4.99 11.98
CA LEU A 68 -11.60 -5.29 10.64
C LEU A 68 -12.66 -5.04 9.56
N ASN A 69 -13.90 -5.47 9.79
CA ASN A 69 -15.00 -5.26 8.86
C ASN A 69 -15.35 -3.78 8.71
N HIS A 70 -15.32 -3.03 9.80
CA HIS A 70 -15.51 -1.57 9.78
C HIS A 70 -14.39 -0.88 8.99
N PHE A 71 -13.14 -1.21 9.25
CA PHE A 71 -11.98 -0.66 8.55
C PHE A 71 -12.02 -0.97 7.04
N LYS A 72 -12.32 -2.21 6.66
CA LYS A 72 -12.54 -2.59 5.26
C LYS A 72 -13.65 -1.76 4.60
N THR A 73 -14.71 -1.48 5.33
CA THR A 73 -15.82 -0.65 4.83
C THR A 73 -15.37 0.78 4.56
N ILE A 74 -14.60 1.38 5.47
CA ILE A 74 -14.04 2.73 5.30
C ILE A 74 -13.12 2.77 4.07
N LEU A 75 -12.18 1.83 3.94
CA LEU A 75 -11.30 1.75 2.77
C LEU A 75 -12.10 1.71 1.45
N LYS A 76 -13.14 0.88 1.40
CA LYS A 76 -14.01 0.74 0.21
C LYS A 76 -14.83 2.01 -0.09
N GLN A 77 -15.20 2.78 0.91
CA GLN A 77 -15.88 4.07 0.72
C GLN A 77 -14.94 5.12 0.12
N GLN A 78 -13.67 5.10 0.53
CA GLN A 78 -12.62 6.03 0.04
C GLN A 78 -12.02 5.60 -1.31
N GLN A 79 -12.38 4.44 -1.84
CA GLN A 79 -11.84 3.89 -3.09
C GLN A 79 -12.43 4.59 -4.32
N SER A 80 -12.13 5.88 -4.45
CA SER A 80 -12.54 6.71 -5.59
C SER A 80 -11.59 7.86 -5.79
N LEU A 81 -11.31 8.19 -7.05
CA LEU A 81 -10.52 9.35 -7.43
C LEU A 81 -11.43 10.53 -7.80
N PRO A 82 -10.95 11.77 -7.69
CA PRO A 82 -11.71 12.94 -8.12
C PRO A 82 -12.15 12.82 -9.58
N LYS A 83 -13.25 13.51 -9.93
CA LYS A 83 -13.80 13.51 -11.30
C LYS A 83 -12.71 13.90 -12.31
N ASN A 84 -12.58 13.11 -13.38
CA ASN A 84 -11.61 13.30 -14.46
C ASN A 84 -10.12 13.16 -14.05
N PHE A 85 -9.80 12.85 -12.80
CA PHE A 85 -8.41 12.78 -12.30
C PHE A 85 -7.55 11.82 -13.13
N VAL A 86 -8.05 10.64 -13.43
CA VAL A 86 -7.33 9.65 -14.25
C VAL A 86 -6.95 10.24 -15.60
N ARG A 87 -7.91 10.86 -16.31
CA ARG A 87 -7.69 11.45 -17.62
C ARG A 87 -6.72 12.64 -17.57
N ASP A 88 -6.92 13.55 -16.62
CA ASP A 88 -6.27 14.87 -16.64
C ASP A 88 -4.92 14.88 -15.89
N VAL A 89 -4.69 13.91 -15.00
CA VAL A 89 -3.46 13.82 -14.20
C VAL A 89 -2.66 12.58 -14.58
N VAL A 90 -3.23 11.38 -14.41
CA VAL A 90 -2.47 10.14 -14.57
C VAL A 90 -2.09 9.91 -16.03
N MET A 91 -3.05 10.12 -16.96
CA MET A 91 -2.88 9.78 -18.37
C MET A 91 -2.25 10.91 -19.19
N LYS A 92 -2.31 12.17 -18.74
CA LYS A 92 -1.87 13.31 -19.51
C LYS A 92 -0.36 13.41 -19.70
N ALA A 93 0.42 12.89 -18.75
CA ALA A 93 1.88 12.90 -18.78
C ALA A 93 2.45 11.52 -18.41
N PRO A 94 2.30 10.52 -19.28
CA PRO A 94 2.83 9.18 -19.01
C PRO A 94 4.36 9.22 -19.01
N THR A 95 4.98 8.44 -18.13
CA THR A 95 6.45 8.33 -18.01
C THR A 95 6.86 6.88 -17.81
N LYS A 96 8.13 6.59 -18.13
CA LYS A 96 8.75 5.29 -17.82
C LYS A 96 8.96 5.11 -16.32
N ASP A 97 9.05 6.20 -15.58
CA ASP A 97 9.24 6.24 -14.15
C ASP A 97 7.86 6.19 -13.44
N MET A 98 7.53 5.00 -12.95
CA MET A 98 6.27 4.76 -12.21
C MET A 98 6.24 5.49 -10.87
N MET A 99 7.39 5.65 -10.21
CA MET A 99 7.48 6.39 -8.94
C MET A 99 7.17 7.88 -9.15
N ASN A 100 7.69 8.46 -10.23
CA ASN A 100 7.35 9.83 -10.62
C ASN A 100 5.85 9.98 -10.90
N THR A 101 5.23 9.03 -11.61
CA THR A 101 3.79 9.04 -11.87
C THR A 101 2.98 9.02 -10.56
N LEU A 102 3.35 8.16 -9.61
CA LEU A 102 2.70 8.07 -8.31
C LEU A 102 2.89 9.35 -7.49
N SER A 103 4.12 9.85 -7.40
CA SER A 103 4.44 11.07 -6.65
C SER A 103 3.66 12.28 -7.16
N ARG A 104 3.62 12.49 -8.49
CA ARG A 104 2.83 13.58 -9.09
C ARG A 104 1.33 13.42 -8.81
N SER A 105 0.83 12.20 -8.89
CA SER A 105 -0.58 11.93 -8.62
C SER A 105 -0.94 12.25 -7.17
N VAL A 106 -0.10 11.83 -6.21
CA VAL A 106 -0.30 12.15 -4.79
C VAL A 106 -0.22 13.65 -4.54
N LEU A 107 0.80 14.34 -5.08
CA LEU A 107 0.93 15.78 -4.95
C LEU A 107 -0.27 16.54 -5.56
N THR A 108 -0.81 16.05 -6.67
CA THR A 108 -1.99 16.68 -7.29
C THR A 108 -3.26 16.44 -6.48
N LEU A 109 -3.39 15.33 -5.74
CA LEU A 109 -4.53 15.09 -4.84
C LEU A 109 -4.66 16.16 -3.75
N TYR A 110 -3.55 16.81 -3.36
CA TYR A 110 -3.56 17.96 -2.45
C TYR A 110 -4.59 19.04 -2.87
N ALA A 111 -4.66 19.36 -4.17
CA ALA A 111 -5.57 20.37 -4.69
C ALA A 111 -7.06 20.01 -4.57
N TYR A 112 -7.38 18.75 -4.27
CA TYR A 112 -8.74 18.26 -4.10
C TYR A 112 -9.12 18.03 -2.63
N ASP A 113 -8.19 18.26 -1.70
CA ASP A 113 -8.41 18.12 -0.26
C ASP A 113 -8.54 19.49 0.40
N ASN A 114 -9.75 19.87 0.81
CA ASN A 114 -10.01 21.15 1.45
C ASN A 114 -9.35 21.30 2.84
N HIS A 115 -8.81 20.21 3.39
CA HIS A 115 -8.13 20.15 4.70
C HIS A 115 -6.69 19.64 4.56
N ALA A 116 -6.05 19.88 3.40
CA ALA A 116 -4.71 19.34 3.11
C ALA A 116 -3.66 19.79 4.14
N ASP A 117 -3.74 21.02 4.62
CA ASP A 117 -2.78 21.61 5.58
C ASP A 117 -3.12 21.35 7.06
N ASP A 118 -4.25 20.71 7.35
CA ASP A 118 -4.62 20.37 8.72
C ASP A 118 -3.81 19.14 9.18
N THR A 119 -2.85 19.37 10.08
CA THR A 119 -1.98 18.36 10.68
C THR A 119 -2.54 17.71 11.94
N SER A 120 -3.82 17.94 12.26
CA SER A 120 -4.48 17.25 13.37
C SER A 120 -4.49 15.72 13.15
N LEU A 121 -4.33 14.96 14.24
CA LEU A 121 -4.28 13.51 14.16
C LEU A 121 -5.48 12.87 13.44
N PRO A 122 -6.74 13.31 13.68
CA PRO A 122 -7.89 12.78 12.94
C PRO A 122 -7.79 13.04 11.43
N ASN A 123 -7.33 14.23 11.03
CA ASN A 123 -7.21 14.56 9.61
C ASN A 123 -6.07 13.80 8.93
N VAL A 124 -4.91 13.69 9.59
CA VAL A 124 -3.79 12.87 9.09
C VAL A 124 -4.21 11.42 8.92
N LEU A 125 -4.95 10.84 9.87
CA LEU A 125 -5.49 9.48 9.74
C LEU A 125 -6.44 9.35 8.56
N ARG A 126 -7.35 10.33 8.35
CA ARG A 126 -8.24 10.39 7.19
C ARG A 126 -7.44 10.39 5.89
N GLN A 127 -6.40 11.20 5.80
CA GLN A 127 -5.52 11.28 4.62
C GLN A 127 -4.77 9.96 4.38
N CYS A 128 -4.24 9.32 5.43
CA CYS A 128 -3.60 8.01 5.33
C CYS A 128 -4.56 6.95 4.79
N ILE A 129 -5.76 6.87 5.32
CA ILE A 129 -6.79 5.91 4.87
C ILE A 129 -7.18 6.19 3.42
N ASN A 130 -7.33 7.46 3.03
CA ASN A 130 -7.61 7.82 1.65
C ASN A 130 -6.48 7.35 0.71
N LEU A 131 -5.22 7.64 1.05
CA LEU A 131 -4.07 7.22 0.25
C LEU A 131 -3.98 5.70 0.12
N ILE A 132 -4.14 4.94 1.21
CA ILE A 132 -4.17 3.47 1.17
C ILE A 132 -5.24 2.97 0.19
N SER A 133 -6.40 3.64 0.17
CA SER A 133 -7.53 3.25 -0.67
C SER A 133 -7.34 3.57 -2.16
N VAL A 134 -6.69 4.69 -2.49
CA VAL A 134 -6.53 5.16 -3.89
C VAL A 134 -5.23 4.71 -4.55
N PHE A 135 -4.20 4.37 -3.78
CA PHE A 135 -2.89 3.96 -4.31
C PHE A 135 -2.95 2.79 -5.29
N PRO A 136 -3.75 1.73 -5.06
CA PRO A 136 -3.94 0.66 -6.03
C PRO A 136 -4.42 1.17 -7.40
N MET A 137 -5.38 2.11 -7.41
CA MET A 137 -5.88 2.71 -8.65
C MET A 137 -4.81 3.54 -9.34
N LEU A 138 -4.10 4.40 -8.58
CA LEU A 138 -3.03 5.23 -9.14
C LEU A 138 -1.93 4.38 -9.76
N SER A 139 -1.52 3.30 -9.09
CA SER A 139 -0.50 2.37 -9.56
C SER A 139 -0.92 1.67 -10.86
N VAL A 140 -2.11 1.10 -10.89
CA VAL A 140 -2.61 0.38 -12.07
C VAL A 140 -2.86 1.33 -13.24
N TYR A 141 -3.51 2.46 -13.02
CA TYR A 141 -3.81 3.42 -14.10
C TYR A 141 -2.53 4.06 -14.65
N GLY A 142 -1.55 4.35 -13.79
CA GLY A 142 -0.22 4.80 -14.22
C GLY A 142 0.47 3.78 -15.10
N TYR A 143 0.43 2.50 -14.72
CA TYR A 143 0.98 1.41 -15.52
C TYR A 143 0.25 1.21 -16.86
N GLN A 144 -1.07 1.34 -16.88
CA GLN A 144 -1.86 1.27 -18.12
C GLN A 144 -1.55 2.47 -19.05
N ALA A 145 -1.38 3.67 -18.49
CA ALA A 145 -0.95 4.84 -19.24
C ALA A 145 0.44 4.63 -19.87
N TYR A 146 1.41 4.11 -19.10
CA TYR A 146 2.73 3.75 -19.60
C TYR A 146 2.66 2.72 -20.73
N ASN A 147 1.90 1.64 -20.54
CA ASN A 147 1.74 0.61 -21.57
C ASN A 147 1.13 1.17 -22.85
N HIS A 148 0.13 2.03 -22.74
CA HIS A 148 -0.55 2.61 -23.88
C HIS A 148 0.32 3.61 -24.63
N TYR A 149 0.76 4.68 -23.96
CA TYR A 149 1.43 5.80 -24.61
C TYR A 149 2.89 5.53 -24.96
N ILE A 150 3.59 4.68 -24.21
CA ILE A 150 5.02 4.43 -24.41
C ILE A 150 5.27 3.10 -25.09
N LYS A 151 4.48 2.04 -24.75
CA LYS A 151 4.65 0.72 -25.38
C LYS A 151 3.68 0.42 -26.51
N GLY A 152 2.76 1.33 -26.86
CA GLY A 152 1.81 1.17 -27.95
C GLY A 152 0.77 0.06 -27.73
N LYS A 153 0.52 -0.36 -26.48
CA LYS A 153 -0.47 -1.38 -26.16
C LYS A 153 -1.87 -0.77 -26.05
N SER A 154 -2.90 -1.63 -26.10
CA SER A 154 -4.28 -1.21 -25.85
C SER A 154 -4.42 -0.64 -24.43
N LEU A 155 -5.28 0.38 -24.28
CA LEU A 155 -5.60 0.99 -23.01
C LEU A 155 -6.77 0.26 -22.35
N TYR A 156 -6.57 -0.16 -21.12
CA TYR A 156 -7.61 -0.77 -20.28
C TYR A 156 -7.76 0.03 -18.98
N ILE A 157 -8.97 0.53 -18.72
CA ILE A 157 -9.31 1.25 -17.49
C ILE A 157 -10.51 0.57 -16.86
N HIS A 158 -10.24 -0.27 -15.88
CA HIS A 158 -11.26 -0.99 -15.11
C HIS A 158 -11.43 -0.33 -13.75
N ASN A 159 -12.68 -0.22 -13.29
CA ASN A 159 -12.98 0.30 -11.96
C ASN A 159 -12.83 -0.80 -10.89
N PRO A 160 -12.40 -0.45 -9.68
CA PRO A 160 -12.36 -1.39 -8.58
C PRO A 160 -13.78 -1.81 -8.15
N SER A 161 -13.89 -3.00 -7.59
CA SER A 161 -15.12 -3.54 -7.02
C SER A 161 -15.12 -3.42 -5.50
N LYS A 162 -16.17 -2.87 -4.92
CA LYS A 162 -16.34 -2.79 -3.45
C LYS A 162 -16.53 -4.16 -2.77
N LYS A 163 -16.66 -5.23 -3.54
CA LYS A 163 -16.82 -6.60 -3.01
C LYS A 163 -15.49 -7.32 -2.80
N LEU A 164 -14.42 -6.83 -3.42
CA LEU A 164 -13.12 -7.47 -3.46
C LEU A 164 -12.15 -6.86 -2.44
N SER A 165 -11.09 -7.61 -2.09
CA SER A 165 -9.94 -7.14 -1.32
C SER A 165 -9.05 -6.22 -2.17
N THR A 166 -8.07 -5.58 -1.54
CA THR A 166 -7.11 -4.72 -2.22
C THR A 166 -6.32 -5.48 -3.29
N ALA A 167 -5.79 -6.66 -2.97
CA ALA A 167 -5.03 -7.49 -3.91
C ALA A 167 -5.89 -7.95 -5.11
N GLU A 168 -7.10 -8.41 -4.85
CA GLU A 168 -8.04 -8.79 -5.91
C GLU A 168 -8.39 -7.63 -6.81
N ASN A 169 -8.61 -6.44 -6.26
CA ASN A 169 -8.88 -5.23 -7.04
C ASN A 169 -7.70 -4.82 -7.93
N ILE A 170 -6.46 -4.95 -7.45
CA ILE A 170 -5.27 -4.69 -8.26
C ILE A 170 -5.26 -5.62 -9.48
N LEU A 171 -5.46 -6.93 -9.29
CA LEU A 171 -5.48 -7.91 -10.38
C LEU A 171 -6.65 -7.68 -11.34
N LEU A 172 -7.85 -7.41 -10.81
CA LEU A 172 -9.03 -7.09 -11.61
C LEU A 172 -8.79 -5.88 -12.53
N MET A 173 -8.24 -4.80 -11.98
CA MET A 173 -7.99 -3.58 -12.75
C MET A 173 -6.81 -3.72 -13.72
N LEU A 174 -5.81 -4.51 -13.36
CA LEU A 174 -4.58 -4.67 -14.14
C LEU A 174 -4.79 -5.48 -15.42
N ARG A 175 -5.64 -6.51 -15.36
CA ARG A 175 -5.80 -7.48 -16.46
C ARG A 175 -6.87 -7.05 -17.44
N PRO A 176 -6.59 -7.17 -18.77
CA PRO A 176 -7.56 -6.79 -19.80
C PRO A 176 -8.90 -7.52 -19.72
N ASP A 177 -8.86 -8.80 -19.35
CA ASP A 177 -10.03 -9.68 -19.23
C ASP A 177 -10.63 -9.73 -17.82
N GLN A 178 -10.05 -8.97 -16.87
CA GLN A 178 -10.44 -8.90 -15.46
C GLN A 178 -10.38 -10.26 -14.71
N LYS A 179 -9.68 -11.25 -15.26
CA LYS A 179 -9.61 -12.60 -14.69
C LYS A 179 -8.34 -12.78 -13.88
N TYR A 180 -8.47 -13.43 -12.75
CA TYR A 180 -7.37 -13.88 -11.89
C TYR A 180 -7.79 -15.14 -11.12
N THR A 181 -6.83 -15.89 -10.64
CA THR A 181 -7.08 -17.05 -9.80
C THR A 181 -7.00 -16.66 -8.32
N PRO A 182 -7.67 -17.40 -7.41
CA PRO A 182 -7.55 -17.18 -5.97
C PRO A 182 -6.09 -17.26 -5.47
N LEU A 183 -5.28 -18.12 -6.09
CA LEU A 183 -3.86 -18.25 -5.73
C LEU A 183 -3.07 -16.99 -6.09
N GLU A 184 -3.29 -16.40 -7.26
CA GLU A 184 -2.64 -15.15 -7.66
C GLU A 184 -3.00 -14.00 -6.73
N ALA A 185 -4.27 -13.91 -6.31
CA ALA A 185 -4.71 -12.90 -5.36
C ALA A 185 -4.00 -13.07 -4.00
N LYS A 186 -3.87 -14.30 -3.49
CA LYS A 186 -3.16 -14.58 -2.23
C LYS A 186 -1.66 -14.27 -2.33
N ILE A 187 -1.01 -14.62 -3.44
CA ILE A 187 0.41 -14.32 -3.65
C ILE A 187 0.63 -12.81 -3.66
N LEU A 188 -0.23 -12.06 -4.35
CA LEU A 188 -0.15 -10.60 -4.37
C LEU A 188 -0.42 -10.00 -2.99
N ASP A 189 -1.42 -10.49 -2.27
CA ASP A 189 -1.73 -10.05 -0.91
C ASP A 189 -0.54 -10.24 0.05
N LEU A 190 0.09 -11.41 0.01
CA LEU A 190 1.33 -11.70 0.76
C LEU A 190 2.47 -10.76 0.36
N ALA A 191 2.67 -10.53 -0.93
CA ALA A 191 3.69 -9.60 -1.40
C ALA A 191 3.43 -8.18 -0.90
N LEU A 192 2.19 -7.71 -0.91
CA LEU A 192 1.81 -6.42 -0.35
C LEU A 192 2.11 -6.34 1.16
N VAL A 193 1.75 -7.39 1.93
CA VAL A 193 2.05 -7.46 3.38
C VAL A 193 3.55 -7.37 3.65
N LEU A 194 4.37 -8.10 2.91
CA LEU A 194 5.84 -8.11 3.10
C LEU A 194 6.51 -6.78 2.75
N HIS A 195 5.88 -5.94 1.94
CA HIS A 195 6.41 -4.65 1.50
C HIS A 195 5.76 -3.44 2.17
N MET A 196 4.93 -3.63 3.18
CA MET A 196 4.20 -2.52 3.83
C MET A 196 5.12 -1.58 4.59
N GLU A 197 6.11 -2.12 5.28
CA GLU A 197 7.01 -1.35 6.16
C GLU A 197 8.29 -2.16 6.41
N HIS A 198 9.43 -1.49 6.46
CA HIS A 198 10.72 -2.15 6.74
C HIS A 198 11.67 -1.29 7.60
N GLY A 199 11.15 -0.35 8.36
CA GLY A 199 11.95 0.42 9.33
C GLY A 199 12.59 1.68 8.80
N GLY A 200 11.97 2.36 7.86
CA GLY A 200 12.33 3.67 7.88
C GLY A 200 12.98 4.55 6.93
N GLY A 201 12.50 4.71 5.79
CA GLY A 201 12.72 5.98 5.10
C GLY A 201 11.61 6.96 5.45
N ASN A 202 11.92 8.12 5.98
CA ASN A 202 10.95 9.21 5.95
C ASN A 202 11.03 9.94 4.61
N ASN A 203 10.00 10.72 4.28
CA ASN A 203 9.94 11.45 3.02
C ASN A 203 11.13 12.41 2.83
N SER A 204 11.67 13.02 3.90
CA SER A 204 12.80 13.92 3.80
C SER A 204 14.08 13.21 3.32
N VAL A 205 14.29 11.96 3.70
CA VAL A 205 15.44 11.16 3.20
C VAL A 205 15.23 10.74 1.75
N SER A 206 14.01 10.33 1.39
CA SER A 206 13.72 9.87 0.02
C SER A 206 13.75 10.99 -1.02
N TYR A 207 13.37 12.22 -0.65
CA TYR A 207 13.36 13.37 -1.57
C TYR A 207 14.65 14.19 -1.58
N THR A 208 15.54 14.06 -0.60
CA THR A 208 16.83 14.78 -0.60
C THR A 208 17.94 14.04 -1.32
N HIS A 209 17.72 12.79 -1.74
CA HIS A 209 18.71 11.99 -2.47
C HIS A 209 18.25 11.64 -3.91
N LEU A 210 17.18 12.25 -4.40
CA LEU A 210 16.77 12.29 -5.79
C LEU A 210 17.19 13.62 -6.41
#